data_a6e2b9464d46311925c73b66896bb699
#
_entry.id   a6e2b9464d46311925c73b66896bb699
#
_cell.length_a   1.000
_cell.length_b   1.000
_cell.length_c   1.000
_cell.angle_alpha   90.00
_cell.angle_beta   90.00
_cell.angle_gamma   90.00
#
_symmetry.space_group_name_H-M   'P 1'
#
loop_
_entity.id
_entity.type
_entity.pdbx_description
1 polymer ?
#
loop_
_entity_poly.entity_id
_entity_poly.type
_entity_poly.pdbx_seq_one_letter_code
_entity_poly.pdbx_strand_id
1 'polypeptide(L)'
;GNVLNPLKTAIIDERDEIASRSFGVGADVGVHTDVLTLYPKAVGTEIAVRTLSPDIIVLDEIGTDEEAKAMLSGMNSGVSFIATAHGSSFEEVLRRPNIKRLVNARVFQKVVVLEGKNEPCKVKELISL
;
A
#
# COMPACT_ATOMS: atom_id res chain seq x y z
N GLY A 1 -9.83 5.48 -12.25
CA GLY A 1 -11.27 5.44 -12.21
C GLY A 1 -11.95 6.29 -13.26
N ASN A 2 -13.22 6.23 -13.25
CA ASN A 2 -14.07 6.96 -14.15
C ASN A 2 -14.32 8.37 -13.57
N VAL A 3 -14.42 9.40 -14.42
CA VAL A 3 -14.67 10.79 -13.99
C VAL A 3 -15.99 10.91 -13.21
N LEU A 4 -17.03 10.17 -13.62
CA LEU A 4 -18.33 10.17 -12.96
C LEU A 4 -18.37 9.31 -11.70
N ASN A 5 -17.37 8.43 -11.52
CA ASN A 5 -17.30 7.50 -10.41
C ASN A 5 -15.84 7.27 -10.00
N PRO A 6 -15.19 8.32 -9.47
CA PRO A 6 -13.77 8.24 -9.14
C PRO A 6 -13.51 7.25 -8.01
N LEU A 7 -12.35 6.61 -8.04
CA LEU A 7 -11.91 5.72 -6.98
C LEU A 7 -11.63 6.50 -5.71
N LYS A 8 -12.08 5.96 -4.59
CA LYS A 8 -11.80 6.53 -3.28
C LYS A 8 -10.55 5.86 -2.72
N THR A 9 -9.56 6.65 -2.36
CA THR A 9 -8.26 6.17 -1.90
C THR A 9 -8.00 6.59 -0.46
N ALA A 10 -7.45 5.68 0.34
CA ALA A 10 -6.91 5.99 1.66
C ALA A 10 -5.41 5.72 1.65
N ILE A 11 -4.63 6.66 2.17
CA ILE A 11 -3.19 6.52 2.34
C ILE A 11 -2.90 6.35 3.83
N ILE A 12 -2.27 5.25 4.18
CA ILE A 12 -1.84 5.00 5.55
C ILE A 12 -0.36 5.35 5.64
N ASP A 13 -0.10 6.54 6.16
CA ASP A 13 1.22 7.18 6.12
C ASP A 13 1.82 7.24 7.52
N GLU A 14 2.27 6.09 8.01
CA GLU A 14 2.74 5.93 9.40
C GLU A 14 3.84 6.90 9.78
N ARG A 15 4.76 7.20 8.86
CA ARG A 15 5.91 8.07 9.09
C ARG A 15 5.77 9.47 8.50
N ASP A 16 4.63 9.79 7.94
CA ASP A 16 4.39 11.04 7.23
C ASP A 16 5.38 11.28 6.07
N GLU A 17 5.73 10.22 5.37
CA GLU A 17 6.69 10.25 4.28
C GLU A 17 6.02 10.27 2.89
N ILE A 18 4.79 9.79 2.78
CA ILE A 18 4.06 9.75 1.51
C ILE A 18 3.40 11.09 1.21
N ALA A 19 2.56 11.56 2.12
CA ALA A 19 1.82 12.80 1.93
C ALA A 19 2.48 14.01 2.61
N SER A 20 3.38 13.78 3.57
CA SER A 20 4.15 14.82 4.27
C SER A 20 3.30 15.95 4.85
N ARG A 21 2.20 15.60 5.51
CA ARG A 21 1.21 16.59 5.96
C ARG A 21 1.54 17.25 7.28
N SER A 22 2.31 16.58 8.14
CA SER A 22 2.60 17.08 9.50
C SER A 22 3.44 18.36 9.52
N PHE A 23 4.16 18.65 8.44
CA PHE A 23 5.00 19.84 8.34
C PHE A 23 4.35 20.97 7.53
N GLY A 24 3.06 20.87 7.25
CA GLY A 24 2.34 21.88 6.50
C GLY A 24 2.68 21.92 5.00
N VAL A 25 3.55 21.03 4.53
CA VAL A 25 3.89 20.86 3.13
C VAL A 25 3.41 19.48 2.71
N GLY A 26 2.30 19.40 2.04
CA GLY A 26 1.74 18.14 1.59
C GLY A 26 2.02 17.85 0.13
N ALA A 27 2.21 16.59 -0.21
CA ALA A 27 2.18 16.15 -1.59
C ALA A 27 0.75 16.24 -2.11
N ASP A 28 0.57 16.47 -3.41
CA ASP A 28 -0.74 16.43 -4.03
C ASP A 28 -1.19 14.97 -4.16
N VAL A 29 -2.15 14.58 -3.34
CA VAL A 29 -2.67 13.21 -3.32
C VAL A 29 -4.07 13.09 -3.96
N GLY A 30 -4.63 14.20 -4.41
CA GLY A 30 -5.94 14.22 -5.05
C GLY A 30 -7.10 14.46 -4.10
N VAL A 31 -8.25 14.83 -4.68
CA VAL A 31 -9.43 15.29 -3.92
C VAL A 31 -10.24 14.16 -3.28
N HIS A 32 -10.14 12.93 -3.80
CA HIS A 32 -10.86 11.77 -3.27
C HIS A 32 -9.95 10.87 -2.42
N THR A 33 -8.98 11.48 -1.74
CA THR A 33 -7.98 10.77 -0.95
C THR A 33 -8.04 11.21 0.50
N ASP A 34 -8.19 10.24 1.39
CA ASP A 34 -8.05 10.41 2.83
C ASP A 34 -6.65 9.98 3.26
N VAL A 35 -6.04 10.70 4.20
CA VAL A 35 -4.70 10.38 4.70
C VAL A 35 -4.77 10.15 6.20
N LEU A 36 -4.31 8.98 6.64
CA LEU A 36 -4.14 8.64 8.05
C LEU A 36 -2.65 8.68 8.37
N THR A 37 -2.23 9.69 9.11
CA THR A 37 -0.83 9.92 9.42
C THR A 37 -0.51 9.49 10.86
N LEU A 38 0.69 8.93 11.06
CA LEU A 38 1.22 8.57 12.37
C LEU A 38 0.47 7.45 13.10
N TYR A 39 -0.41 6.74 12.42
CA TYR A 39 -0.96 5.49 12.92
C TYR A 39 -0.07 4.32 12.49
N PRO A 40 0.11 3.29 13.34
CA PRO A 40 0.68 2.03 12.87
C PRO A 40 -0.13 1.51 11.68
N LYS A 41 0.54 0.95 10.67
CA LYS A 41 -0.13 0.57 9.40
C LYS A 41 -1.29 -0.38 9.60
N ALA A 42 -1.16 -1.36 10.49
CA ALA A 42 -2.26 -2.29 10.76
C ALA A 42 -3.48 -1.58 11.32
N VAL A 43 -3.27 -0.68 12.27
CA VAL A 43 -4.36 0.09 12.90
C VAL A 43 -5.00 1.04 11.90
N GLY A 44 -4.18 1.76 11.14
CA GLY A 44 -4.68 2.68 10.12
C GLY A 44 -5.48 1.97 9.04
N THR A 45 -5.05 0.79 8.62
CA THR A 45 -5.76 -0.03 7.64
C THR A 45 -7.14 -0.45 8.18
N GLU A 46 -7.21 -0.91 9.43
CA GLU A 46 -8.49 -1.28 10.04
C GLU A 46 -9.44 -0.09 10.14
N ILE A 47 -8.93 1.07 10.56
CA ILE A 47 -9.73 2.29 10.63
C ILE A 47 -10.27 2.66 9.25
N ALA A 48 -9.41 2.65 8.24
CA ALA A 48 -9.78 3.00 6.86
C ALA A 48 -10.88 2.07 6.33
N VAL A 49 -10.70 0.77 6.47
CA VAL A 49 -11.69 -0.23 6.01
C VAL A 49 -13.04 -0.02 6.69
N ARG A 50 -13.02 0.25 7.99
CA ARG A 50 -14.23 0.33 8.81
C ARG A 50 -14.99 1.63 8.64
N THR A 51 -14.27 2.74 8.47
CA THR A 51 -14.87 4.08 8.54
C THR A 51 -14.90 4.84 7.21
N LEU A 52 -13.94 4.59 6.32
CA LEU A 52 -13.78 5.37 5.09
C LEU A 52 -14.31 4.65 3.85
N SER A 53 -14.52 3.35 3.93
CA SER A 53 -14.95 2.51 2.80
C SER A 53 -14.17 2.79 1.51
N PRO A 54 -12.84 2.72 1.52
CA PRO A 54 -12.04 3.05 0.35
C PRO A 54 -12.10 1.95 -0.70
N ASP A 55 -11.83 2.32 -1.94
CA ASP A 55 -11.62 1.36 -3.02
C ASP A 55 -10.19 0.85 -3.00
N ILE A 56 -9.24 1.73 -2.67
CA ILE A 56 -7.80 1.43 -2.65
C ILE A 56 -7.19 1.96 -1.36
N ILE A 57 -6.31 1.15 -0.76
CA ILE A 57 -5.47 1.58 0.36
C ILE A 57 -4.01 1.52 -0.08
N VAL A 58 -3.28 2.59 0.18
CA VAL A 58 -1.83 2.71 -0.10
C VAL A 58 -1.06 2.61 1.21
N LEU A 59 -0.08 1.72 1.24
CA LEU A 59 0.77 1.46 2.41
C LEU A 59 2.24 1.41 1.97
N ASP A 60 3.14 1.91 2.81
CA ASP A 60 4.57 1.75 2.56
C ASP A 60 5.19 0.70 3.50
N GLU A 61 6.25 0.08 3.02
CA GLU A 61 7.07 -0.88 3.80
C GLU A 61 6.28 -1.90 4.61
N ILE A 62 5.48 -2.70 3.93
CA ILE A 62 4.74 -3.78 4.59
C ILE A 62 5.66 -4.93 4.97
N GLY A 63 5.34 -5.64 6.05
CA GLY A 63 6.12 -6.80 6.46
C GLY A 63 5.66 -7.49 7.74
N THR A 64 4.86 -6.85 8.58
CA THR A 64 4.46 -7.46 9.85
C THR A 64 3.24 -8.37 9.70
N ASP A 65 3.08 -9.27 10.67
CA ASP A 65 1.93 -10.18 10.73
C ASP A 65 0.61 -9.42 10.90
N GLU A 66 0.61 -8.39 11.72
CA GLU A 66 -0.56 -7.54 11.95
C GLU A 66 -0.99 -6.81 10.67
N GLU A 67 -0.02 -6.31 9.90
CA GLU A 67 -0.28 -5.68 8.60
C GLU A 67 -0.90 -6.66 7.62
N ALA A 68 -0.35 -7.88 7.55
CA ALA A 68 -0.88 -8.92 6.68
C ALA A 68 -2.31 -9.28 7.04
N LYS A 69 -2.62 -9.43 8.32
CA LYS A 69 -3.98 -9.71 8.79
C LYS A 69 -4.96 -8.60 8.41
N ALA A 70 -4.56 -7.35 8.62
CA ALA A 70 -5.40 -6.20 8.29
C ALA A 70 -5.66 -6.12 6.78
N MET A 71 -4.64 -6.38 5.96
CA MET A 71 -4.77 -6.38 4.50
C MET A 71 -5.68 -7.51 4.00
N LEU A 72 -5.58 -8.71 4.57
CA LEU A 72 -6.47 -9.82 4.23
C LEU A 72 -7.92 -9.48 4.57
N SER A 73 -8.15 -8.87 5.72
CA SER A 73 -9.48 -8.42 6.12
C SER A 73 -10.02 -7.35 5.16
N GLY A 74 -9.18 -6.40 4.78
CA GLY A 74 -9.55 -5.37 3.80
C GLY A 74 -9.90 -5.95 2.45
N MET A 75 -9.11 -6.90 1.97
CA MET A 75 -9.38 -7.58 0.70
C MET A 75 -10.74 -8.28 0.73
N ASN A 76 -11.08 -8.95 1.84
CA ASN A 76 -12.38 -9.60 2.00
C ASN A 76 -13.54 -8.59 2.01
N SER A 77 -13.25 -7.33 2.32
CA SER A 77 -14.23 -6.23 2.25
C SER A 77 -14.25 -5.53 0.89
N GLY A 78 -13.52 -6.04 -0.10
CA GLY A 78 -13.51 -5.50 -1.45
C GLY A 78 -12.46 -4.42 -1.70
N VAL A 79 -11.52 -4.20 -0.78
CA VAL A 79 -10.48 -3.20 -0.92
C VAL A 79 -9.29 -3.75 -1.70
N SER A 80 -8.75 -2.95 -2.63
CA SER A 80 -7.50 -3.22 -3.33
C SER A 80 -6.35 -2.51 -2.63
N PHE A 81 -5.14 -3.04 -2.76
CA PHE A 81 -3.97 -2.51 -2.07
C PHE A 81 -2.85 -2.14 -3.03
N ILE A 82 -2.20 -1.02 -2.75
CA ILE A 82 -0.90 -0.66 -3.33
C ILE A 82 0.08 -0.60 -2.16
N ALA A 83 1.13 -1.38 -2.21
CA ALA A 83 2.07 -1.47 -1.10
C ALA A 83 3.50 -1.53 -1.61
N THR A 84 4.43 -1.08 -0.79
CA THR A 84 5.86 -1.19 -1.08
C THR A 84 6.54 -2.14 -0.09
N ALA A 85 7.63 -2.73 -0.54
CA ALA A 85 8.53 -3.51 0.29
C ALA A 85 9.94 -3.36 -0.24
N HIS A 86 10.93 -3.41 0.65
CA HIS A 86 12.34 -3.33 0.31
C HIS A 86 12.97 -4.72 0.33
N GLY A 87 13.87 -4.97 -0.60
CA GLY A 87 14.61 -6.23 -0.64
C GLY A 87 15.64 -6.21 -1.76
N SER A 88 16.52 -7.20 -1.77
CA SER A 88 17.56 -7.34 -2.79
C SER A 88 17.00 -7.82 -4.14
N SER A 89 15.87 -8.51 -4.12
CA SER A 89 15.16 -9.02 -5.30
C SER A 89 13.72 -9.34 -4.93
N PHE A 90 12.87 -9.52 -5.94
CA PHE A 90 11.51 -9.99 -5.72
C PHE A 90 11.50 -11.38 -5.06
N GLU A 91 12.37 -12.26 -5.49
CA GLU A 91 12.48 -13.62 -4.95
C GLU A 91 12.80 -13.60 -3.45
N GLU A 92 13.68 -12.71 -3.02
CA GLU A 92 14.02 -12.56 -1.59
C GLU A 92 12.81 -12.07 -0.78
N VAL A 93 12.13 -11.03 -1.29
CA VAL A 93 10.93 -10.49 -0.65
C VAL A 93 9.83 -11.54 -0.56
N LEU A 94 9.63 -12.31 -1.62
CA LEU A 94 8.60 -13.35 -1.69
C LEU A 94 8.83 -14.48 -0.66
N ARG A 95 10.07 -14.70 -0.22
CA ARG A 95 10.36 -15.70 0.82
C ARG A 95 9.88 -15.30 2.20
N ARG A 96 9.63 -14.03 2.43
CA ARG A 96 9.13 -13.54 3.73
C ARG A 96 7.73 -14.09 3.95
N PRO A 97 7.45 -14.75 5.09
CA PRO A 97 6.18 -15.45 5.29
C PRO A 97 4.94 -14.58 5.10
N ASN A 98 4.96 -13.34 5.58
CA ASN A 98 3.81 -12.45 5.47
C ASN A 98 3.56 -11.99 4.03
N ILE A 99 4.64 -11.71 3.29
CA ILE A 99 4.54 -11.35 1.86
C ILE A 99 4.02 -12.54 1.06
N LYS A 100 4.57 -13.72 1.29
CA LYS A 100 4.13 -14.95 0.63
C LYS A 100 2.65 -15.23 0.90
N ARG A 101 2.22 -15.03 2.12
CA ARG A 101 0.81 -15.18 2.53
C ARG A 101 -0.11 -14.25 1.73
N LEU A 102 0.28 -12.98 1.58
CA LEU A 102 -0.50 -12.00 0.83
C LEU A 102 -0.55 -12.33 -0.67
N VAL A 103 0.56 -12.75 -1.23
CA VAL A 103 0.63 -13.15 -2.65
C VAL A 103 -0.22 -14.40 -2.89
N ASN A 104 -0.13 -15.40 -2.01
CA ASN A 104 -0.91 -16.63 -2.13
C ASN A 104 -2.42 -16.38 -1.97
N ALA A 105 -2.79 -15.40 -1.17
CA ALA A 105 -4.21 -14.99 -0.99
C ALA A 105 -4.71 -14.09 -2.12
N ARG A 106 -3.86 -13.76 -3.09
CA ARG A 106 -4.18 -12.91 -4.24
C ARG A 106 -4.55 -11.46 -3.87
N VAL A 107 -3.94 -10.96 -2.80
CA VAL A 107 -4.07 -9.54 -2.44
C VAL A 107 -3.47 -8.66 -3.55
N PHE A 108 -2.41 -9.12 -4.19
CA PHE A 108 -1.73 -8.42 -5.26
C PHE A 108 -1.87 -9.17 -6.59
N GLN A 109 -2.06 -8.43 -7.68
CA GLN A 109 -2.12 -8.96 -9.03
C GLN A 109 -0.84 -8.70 -9.81
N LYS A 110 -0.11 -7.65 -9.47
CA LYS A 110 1.10 -7.24 -10.17
C LYS A 110 2.17 -6.77 -9.21
N VAL A 111 3.41 -6.97 -9.61
CA VAL A 111 4.58 -6.49 -8.89
C VAL A 111 5.40 -5.63 -9.84
N VAL A 112 5.75 -4.43 -9.40
CA VAL A 112 6.66 -3.53 -10.10
C VAL A 112 7.98 -3.56 -9.35
N VAL A 113 9.04 -3.99 -10.01
CA VAL A 113 10.39 -3.97 -9.45
C VAL A 113 11.09 -2.72 -9.95
N LEU A 114 11.56 -1.89 -9.03
CA LEU A 114 12.23 -0.64 -9.36
C LEU A 114 13.74 -0.82 -9.31
N GLU A 115 14.45 -0.03 -10.13
CA GLU A 115 15.90 0.03 -10.09
C GLU A 115 16.39 0.56 -8.74
N GLY A 116 17.62 0.19 -8.40
CA GLY A 116 18.22 0.61 -7.14
C GLY A 116 18.67 2.07 -7.11
N LYS A 117 19.63 2.37 -6.24
CA LYS A 117 20.07 3.72 -5.91
C LYS A 117 20.51 4.59 -7.08
N ASN A 118 21.05 4.00 -8.15
CA ASN A 118 21.59 4.75 -9.27
C ASN A 118 20.52 5.32 -10.20
N GLU A 119 19.37 4.66 -10.28
CA GLU A 119 18.26 5.06 -11.13
C GLU A 119 16.94 4.89 -10.37
N PRO A 120 16.67 5.74 -9.36
CA PRO A 120 15.45 5.63 -8.57
C PRO A 120 14.23 5.86 -9.45
N CYS A 121 13.16 5.16 -9.16
CA CYS A 121 11.87 5.22 -9.88
C CYS A 121 11.89 4.65 -11.30
N LYS A 122 13.02 4.10 -11.77
CA LYS A 122 13.05 3.40 -13.04
C LYS A 122 12.54 1.97 -12.87
N VAL A 123 11.59 1.58 -13.70
CA VAL A 123 11.04 0.23 -13.66
C VAL A 123 12.04 -0.75 -14.25
N LYS A 124 12.45 -1.74 -13.48
CA LYS A 124 13.33 -2.82 -13.92
C LYS A 124 12.52 -3.98 -14.49
N GLU A 125 11.42 -4.33 -13.86
CA GLU A 125 10.62 -5.50 -14.21
C GLU A 125 9.16 -5.29 -13.80
N LEU A 126 8.24 -5.81 -14.61
CA LEU A 126 6.83 -5.89 -14.27
C LEU A 126 6.41 -7.35 -14.28
N ILE A 127 5.92 -7.83 -13.14
CA ILE A 127 5.56 -9.24 -12.95
C ILE A 127 4.05 -9.33 -12.75
N SER A 128 3.39 -10.19 -13.53
CA SER A 128 1.99 -10.55 -13.30
C SER A 128 1.93 -11.78 -12.41
N LEU A 129 1.18 -11.70 -11.33
CA LEU A 129 1.05 -12.78 -10.35
C LEU A 129 -0.13 -13.71 -10.68
#